data_c6e8ff02c5698173ac9d61d891284fd9
#
_entry.id   c6e8ff02c5698173ac9d61d891284fd9
#
_cell.length_a   1.000
_cell.length_b   1.000
_cell.length_c   1.000
_cell.angle_alpha   90.00
_cell.angle_beta   90.00
_cell.angle_gamma   90.00
#
_symmetry.space_group_name_H-M   'P 1'
#
loop_
_entity.id
_entity.type
_entity.pdbx_description
1 polymer ?
#
loop_
_entity_poly.entity_id
_entity_poly.type
_entity_poly.pdbx_seq_one_letter_code
_entity_poly.pdbx_strand_id
1 'polypeptide(L)'
;GRAASSVIVRAEASGRITEVGFRSGDYVEEGTVIFRLDDQAERIALDRARLMLTDAQDGVDRLDRLRQSGTASAVALRDAELQLRTAELAVRQAEFDLEQREVFAPISGWMGLLEVEPGDRVSAQEDLALISDRSEIQIDFRVPERVLARLKPGMTLMPHNHEMWAVIGVYGGRED
;
A
#
# COMPACT_ATOMS: atom_id res chain seq x y z
N GLY A 1 22.76 -5.28 -15.55
CA GLY A 1 22.30 -5.64 -14.23
C GLY A 1 20.86 -5.18 -14.05
N ARG A 2 20.08 -5.95 -13.33
CA ARG A 2 18.71 -5.61 -12.97
C ARG A 2 18.64 -5.53 -11.45
N ALA A 3 17.76 -4.66 -10.91
CA ALA A 3 17.39 -4.71 -9.50
C ALA A 3 16.78 -6.09 -9.19
N ALA A 4 17.00 -6.62 -8.00
CA ALA A 4 16.48 -7.93 -7.60
C ALA A 4 14.95 -7.92 -7.53
N SER A 5 14.38 -6.81 -7.14
CA SER A 5 12.92 -6.59 -7.09
C SER A 5 12.58 -5.17 -7.53
N SER A 6 11.48 -5.03 -8.26
CA SER A 6 10.90 -3.74 -8.57
C SER A 6 9.38 -3.85 -8.57
N VAL A 7 8.71 -2.87 -7.97
CA VAL A 7 7.26 -2.83 -7.86
C VAL A 7 6.74 -1.52 -8.44
N ILE A 8 5.72 -1.62 -9.28
CA ILE A 8 5.00 -0.46 -9.79
C ILE A 8 3.96 -0.08 -8.73
N VAL A 9 4.03 1.17 -8.29
CA VAL A 9 3.05 1.76 -7.40
C VAL A 9 1.90 2.31 -8.22
N ARG A 10 0.68 1.94 -7.86
CA ARG A 10 -0.55 2.34 -8.57
C ARG A 10 -1.48 3.10 -7.65
N ALA A 11 -2.26 4.00 -8.25
CA ALA A 11 -3.36 4.64 -7.53
C ALA A 11 -4.44 3.61 -7.21
N GLU A 12 -4.90 3.55 -5.95
CA GLU A 12 -6.00 2.68 -5.55
C GLU A 12 -7.36 3.29 -5.90
N ALA A 13 -7.43 4.62 -5.91
CA ALA A 13 -8.64 5.37 -6.25
C ALA A 13 -8.34 6.47 -7.28
N SER A 14 -9.37 6.89 -8.01
CA SER A 14 -9.27 8.05 -8.90
C SER A 14 -9.35 9.34 -8.11
N GLY A 15 -8.51 10.33 -8.43
CA GLY A 15 -8.51 11.61 -7.72
C GLY A 15 -7.51 12.60 -8.28
N ARG A 16 -7.40 13.76 -7.62
CA ARG A 16 -6.36 14.73 -7.89
C ARG A 16 -5.24 14.54 -6.87
N ILE A 17 -4.01 14.52 -7.33
CA ILE A 17 -2.83 14.49 -6.44
C ILE A 17 -2.72 15.86 -5.75
N THR A 18 -2.69 15.84 -4.42
CA THR A 18 -2.49 17.04 -3.59
C THR A 18 -1.07 17.16 -3.11
N GLU A 19 -0.40 16.02 -2.89
CA GLU A 19 0.97 16.00 -2.37
C GLU A 19 1.75 14.81 -2.97
N VAL A 20 3.03 15.06 -3.26
CA VAL A 20 4.04 14.07 -3.62
C VAL A 20 5.13 14.14 -2.56
N GLY A 21 5.28 13.08 -1.75
CA GLY A 21 6.12 13.06 -0.55
C GLY A 21 7.60 12.81 -0.78
N PHE A 22 8.06 12.66 -2.04
CA PHE A 22 9.45 12.30 -2.37
C PHE A 22 9.83 12.80 -3.77
N ARG A 23 11.10 12.62 -4.14
CA ARG A 23 11.66 12.94 -5.45
C ARG A 23 12.18 11.69 -6.14
N SER A 24 12.33 11.77 -7.47
CA SER A 24 13.02 10.72 -8.23
C SER A 24 14.43 10.50 -7.68
N GLY A 25 14.75 9.25 -7.36
CA GLY A 25 16.03 8.86 -6.79
C GLY A 25 16.11 8.87 -5.27
N ASP A 26 15.07 9.28 -4.55
CA ASP A 26 15.02 9.19 -3.09
C ASP A 26 14.81 7.73 -2.64
N TYR A 27 15.29 7.41 -1.46
CA TYR A 27 15.00 6.15 -0.80
C TYR A 27 13.74 6.28 0.06
N VAL A 28 12.85 5.32 -0.05
CA VAL A 28 11.61 5.25 0.76
C VAL A 28 11.55 3.92 1.52
N GLU A 29 10.97 3.96 2.70
CA GLU A 29 10.70 2.78 3.51
C GLU A 29 9.29 2.26 3.22
N GLU A 30 9.10 0.94 3.31
CA GLU A 30 7.80 0.30 3.21
C GLU A 30 6.80 0.93 4.19
N GLY A 31 5.57 1.18 3.74
CA GLY A 31 4.51 1.83 4.53
C GLY A 31 4.61 3.36 4.61
N THR A 32 5.61 4.00 3.99
CA THR A 32 5.66 5.46 3.89
C THR A 32 4.64 5.97 2.88
N VAL A 33 3.90 7.02 3.21
CA VAL A 33 2.98 7.70 2.28
C VAL A 33 3.80 8.41 1.20
N ILE A 34 3.59 8.03 -0.05
CA ILE A 34 4.31 8.57 -1.22
C ILE A 34 3.46 9.55 -2.03
N PHE A 35 2.15 9.33 -2.10
CA PHE A 35 1.22 10.26 -2.72
C PHE A 35 -0.01 10.46 -1.84
N ARG A 36 -0.57 11.67 -1.88
CA ARG A 36 -1.89 11.97 -1.34
C ARG A 36 -2.81 12.47 -2.43
N LEU A 37 -4.02 11.93 -2.44
CA LEU A 37 -5.11 12.42 -3.27
C LEU A 37 -5.99 13.39 -2.47
N ASP A 38 -6.80 14.17 -3.17
CA ASP A 38 -7.83 15.01 -2.55
C ASP A 38 -8.81 14.11 -1.77
N ASP A 39 -8.88 14.31 -0.46
CA ASP A 39 -9.61 13.49 0.49
C ASP A 39 -10.74 14.22 1.22
N GLN A 40 -11.05 15.45 0.80
CA GLN A 40 -12.01 16.30 1.50
C GLN A 40 -13.41 15.67 1.58
N ALA A 41 -13.86 15.01 0.51
CA ALA A 41 -15.17 14.36 0.47
C ALA A 41 -15.22 13.15 1.42
N GLU A 42 -14.15 12.36 1.48
CA GLU A 42 -14.03 11.18 2.32
C GLU A 42 -13.95 11.55 3.80
N ARG A 43 -13.24 12.62 4.15
CA ARG A 43 -13.22 13.16 5.53
C ARG A 43 -14.60 13.57 5.98
N ILE A 44 -15.36 14.29 5.14
CA ILE A 44 -16.75 14.66 5.44
C ILE A 44 -17.64 13.42 5.59
N ALA A 45 -17.47 12.41 4.73
CA ALA A 45 -18.22 11.16 4.82
C ALA A 45 -17.91 10.40 6.12
N LEU A 46 -16.65 10.33 6.53
CA LEU A 46 -16.23 9.73 7.78
C LEU A 46 -16.80 10.46 8.99
N ASP A 47 -16.73 11.78 9.03
CA ASP A 47 -17.30 12.59 10.12
C ASP A 47 -18.80 12.36 10.24
N ARG A 48 -19.53 12.32 9.10
CA ARG A 48 -20.95 12.00 9.09
C ARG A 48 -21.23 10.59 9.62
N ALA A 49 -20.46 9.60 9.21
CA ALA A 49 -20.61 8.22 9.69
C ALA A 49 -20.38 8.12 11.20
N ARG A 50 -19.38 8.83 11.74
CA ARG A 50 -19.10 8.89 13.18
C ARG A 50 -20.22 9.54 13.98
N LEU A 51 -20.85 10.61 13.46
CA LEU A 51 -22.02 11.21 14.09
C LEU A 51 -23.19 10.23 14.15
N MET A 52 -23.45 9.47 13.06
CA MET A 52 -24.50 8.46 13.03
C MET A 52 -24.22 7.32 14.00
N LEU A 53 -22.95 6.91 14.15
CA LEU A 53 -22.54 5.90 15.14
C LEU A 53 -22.83 6.37 16.57
N THR A 54 -22.48 7.62 16.90
CA THR A 54 -22.76 8.19 18.21
C THR A 54 -24.26 8.23 18.52
N ASP A 55 -25.08 8.67 17.57
CA ASP A 55 -26.55 8.70 17.74
C ASP A 55 -27.15 7.29 17.94
N ALA A 56 -26.68 6.31 17.16
CA ALA A 56 -27.09 4.92 17.29
C ALA A 56 -26.69 4.32 18.66
N GLN A 57 -25.47 4.62 19.15
CA GLN A 57 -25.02 4.19 20.46
C GLN A 57 -25.87 4.79 21.60
N ASP A 58 -26.14 6.11 21.53
CA ASP A 58 -27.00 6.79 22.48
C ASP A 58 -28.43 6.20 22.46
N GLY A 59 -28.90 5.78 21.28
CA GLY A 59 -30.19 5.09 21.10
C GLY A 59 -30.24 3.76 21.84
N VAL A 60 -29.23 2.92 21.71
CA VAL A 60 -29.11 1.64 22.43
C VAL A 60 -29.06 1.86 23.93
N ASP A 61 -28.19 2.78 24.39
CA ASP A 61 -28.02 3.06 25.82
C ASP A 61 -29.32 3.58 26.47
N ARG A 62 -30.07 4.40 25.74
CA ARG A 62 -31.38 4.88 26.21
C ARG A 62 -32.40 3.74 26.30
N LEU A 63 -32.50 2.89 25.29
CA LEU A 63 -33.43 1.77 25.26
C LEU A 63 -33.09 0.68 26.27
N ASP A 64 -31.79 0.44 26.53
CA ASP A 64 -31.38 -0.52 27.57
C ASP A 64 -31.81 -0.02 28.96
N ARG A 65 -31.60 1.25 29.27
CA ARG A 65 -32.10 1.84 30.55
C ARG A 65 -33.61 1.76 30.67
N LEU A 66 -34.37 2.03 29.58
CA LEU A 66 -35.83 1.91 29.57
C LEU A 66 -36.29 0.45 29.72
N ARG A 67 -35.58 -0.49 29.17
CA ARG A 67 -35.85 -1.95 29.33
C ARG A 67 -35.66 -2.37 30.76
N GLN A 68 -34.58 -1.94 31.43
CA GLN A 68 -34.33 -2.23 32.85
C GLN A 68 -35.44 -1.69 33.76
N SER A 69 -36.07 -0.58 33.40
CA SER A 69 -37.23 -0.04 34.11
C SER A 69 -38.56 -0.66 33.67
N GLY A 70 -38.57 -1.64 32.76
CA GLY A 70 -39.77 -2.32 32.26
C GLY A 70 -40.61 -1.53 31.27
N THR A 71 -40.09 -0.42 30.72
CA THR A 71 -40.83 0.50 29.82
C THR A 71 -40.48 0.36 28.33
N ALA A 72 -39.43 -0.40 27.97
CA ALA A 72 -39.10 -0.68 26.59
C ALA A 72 -39.23 -2.16 26.24
N SER A 73 -39.61 -2.48 25.00
CA SER A 73 -39.70 -3.84 24.51
C SER A 73 -38.34 -4.41 24.12
N ALA A 74 -38.18 -5.74 24.21
CA ALA A 74 -36.99 -6.43 23.74
C ALA A 74 -36.77 -6.28 22.20
N VAL A 75 -37.86 -6.08 21.45
CA VAL A 75 -37.82 -5.86 19.99
C VAL A 75 -37.19 -4.50 19.70
N ALA A 76 -37.62 -3.43 20.38
CA ALA A 76 -37.09 -2.08 20.19
C ALA A 76 -35.57 -2.02 20.49
N LEU A 77 -35.12 -2.72 21.55
CA LEU A 77 -33.67 -2.78 21.83
C LEU A 77 -32.90 -3.49 20.70
N ARG A 78 -33.45 -4.64 20.24
CA ARG A 78 -32.82 -5.40 19.15
C ARG A 78 -32.74 -4.58 17.86
N ASP A 79 -33.76 -3.79 17.53
CA ASP A 79 -33.76 -2.91 16.36
C ASP A 79 -32.69 -1.80 16.51
N ALA A 80 -32.55 -1.21 17.69
CA ALA A 80 -31.50 -0.24 17.98
C ALA A 80 -30.08 -0.85 17.90
N GLU A 81 -29.88 -2.07 18.41
CA GLU A 81 -28.62 -2.81 18.26
C GLU A 81 -28.27 -3.07 16.78
N LEU A 82 -29.27 -3.36 15.94
CA LEU A 82 -29.06 -3.52 14.50
C LEU A 82 -28.65 -2.20 13.85
N GLN A 83 -29.29 -1.08 14.24
CA GLN A 83 -28.90 0.26 13.76
C GLN A 83 -27.47 0.61 14.17
N LEU A 84 -27.07 0.29 15.41
CA LEU A 84 -25.71 0.48 15.88
C LEU A 84 -24.68 -0.28 15.01
N ARG A 85 -24.93 -1.57 14.77
CA ARG A 85 -24.04 -2.38 13.91
C ARG A 85 -23.96 -1.85 12.49
N THR A 86 -25.06 -1.33 11.96
CA THR A 86 -25.09 -0.71 10.64
C THR A 86 -24.25 0.57 10.60
N ALA A 87 -24.31 1.39 11.66
CA ALA A 87 -23.51 2.60 11.79
C ALA A 87 -22.00 2.28 11.95
N GLU A 88 -21.65 1.24 12.70
CA GLU A 88 -20.28 0.74 12.82
C GLU A 88 -19.70 0.31 11.45
N LEU A 89 -20.51 -0.36 10.62
CA LEU A 89 -20.11 -0.73 9.28
C LEU A 89 -19.90 0.51 8.38
N ALA A 90 -20.77 1.51 8.51
CA ALA A 90 -20.65 2.76 7.75
C ALA A 90 -19.36 3.53 8.10
N VAL A 91 -18.96 3.54 9.37
CA VAL A 91 -17.67 4.14 9.78
C VAL A 91 -16.51 3.39 9.16
N ARG A 92 -16.49 2.05 9.24
CA ARG A 92 -15.41 1.25 8.63
C ARG A 92 -15.30 1.42 7.12
N GLN A 93 -16.45 1.54 6.44
CA GLN A 93 -16.44 1.84 4.99
C GLN A 93 -15.83 3.20 4.70
N ALA A 94 -16.24 4.23 5.46
CA ALA A 94 -15.72 5.59 5.26
C ALA A 94 -14.22 5.70 5.62
N GLU A 95 -13.74 4.94 6.61
CA GLU A 95 -12.31 4.85 6.94
C GLU A 95 -11.52 4.19 5.81
N PHE A 96 -12.03 3.09 5.25
CA PHE A 96 -11.42 2.43 4.10
C PHE A 96 -11.35 3.34 2.87
N ASP A 97 -12.45 4.05 2.55
CA ASP A 97 -12.50 4.99 1.43
C ASP A 97 -11.50 6.14 1.61
N LEU A 98 -11.30 6.61 2.84
CA LEU A 98 -10.32 7.63 3.17
C LEU A 98 -8.88 7.10 3.05
N GLU A 99 -8.62 5.88 3.51
CA GLU A 99 -7.30 5.23 3.41
C GLU A 99 -6.85 5.10 1.94
N GLN A 100 -7.76 4.80 1.02
CA GLN A 100 -7.46 4.75 -0.41
C GLN A 100 -7.02 6.09 -1.03
N ARG A 101 -7.14 7.21 -0.31
CA ARG A 101 -6.63 8.52 -0.72
C ARG A 101 -5.14 8.71 -0.42
N GLU A 102 -4.56 7.80 0.34
CA GLU A 102 -3.12 7.76 0.59
C GLU A 102 -2.51 6.55 -0.14
N VAL A 103 -1.47 6.79 -0.91
CA VAL A 103 -0.73 5.73 -1.62
C VAL A 103 0.56 5.48 -0.87
N PHE A 104 0.72 4.24 -0.38
CA PHE A 104 1.87 3.83 0.43
C PHE A 104 2.91 3.11 -0.41
N ALA A 105 4.17 3.17 0.03
CA ALA A 105 5.25 2.37 -0.53
C ALA A 105 5.04 0.88 -0.18
N PRO A 106 4.85 -0.02 -1.17
CA PRO A 106 4.62 -1.44 -0.92
C PRO A 106 5.90 -2.20 -0.54
N ILE A 107 7.06 -1.63 -0.80
CA ILE A 107 8.38 -2.15 -0.43
C ILE A 107 9.31 -0.99 -0.11
N SER A 108 10.36 -1.25 0.67
CA SER A 108 11.48 -0.32 0.81
C SER A 108 12.35 -0.33 -0.43
N GLY A 109 12.81 0.85 -0.89
CA GLY A 109 13.65 0.92 -2.08
C GLY A 109 13.83 2.33 -2.62
N TRP A 110 14.44 2.40 -3.81
CA TRP A 110 14.74 3.64 -4.49
C TRP A 110 13.64 3.99 -5.48
N MET A 111 13.17 5.22 -5.41
CA MET A 111 12.14 5.73 -6.32
C MET A 111 12.71 5.94 -7.72
N GLY A 112 11.98 5.47 -8.70
CA GLY A 112 12.25 5.71 -10.12
C GLY A 112 11.84 7.12 -10.57
N LEU A 113 11.80 7.31 -11.89
CA LEU A 113 11.26 8.55 -12.47
C LEU A 113 9.79 8.70 -12.10
N LEU A 114 9.43 9.92 -11.74
CA LEU A 114 8.07 10.35 -11.51
C LEU A 114 7.51 10.94 -12.80
N GLU A 115 6.30 10.50 -13.15
CA GLU A 115 5.55 11.02 -14.29
C GLU A 115 4.36 11.88 -13.87
N VAL A 116 4.17 12.07 -12.55
CA VAL A 116 3.02 12.77 -11.96
C VAL A 116 3.47 13.91 -11.04
N GLU A 117 2.70 14.99 -11.04
CA GLU A 117 2.95 16.19 -10.24
C GLU A 117 1.72 16.54 -9.37
N PRO A 118 1.89 17.33 -8.28
CA PRO A 118 0.77 17.87 -7.54
C PRO A 118 -0.15 18.69 -8.44
N GLY A 119 -1.44 18.39 -8.41
CA GLY A 119 -2.46 18.98 -9.28
C GLY A 119 -2.95 18.06 -10.39
N ASP A 120 -2.20 17.03 -10.75
CA ASP A 120 -2.59 16.06 -11.76
C ASP A 120 -3.79 15.23 -11.32
N ARG A 121 -4.57 14.77 -12.29
CA ARG A 121 -5.64 13.79 -12.07
C ARG A 121 -5.18 12.42 -12.49
N VAL A 122 -5.39 11.46 -11.58
CA VAL A 122 -5.08 10.06 -11.80
C VAL A 122 -6.33 9.21 -11.75
N SER A 123 -6.31 8.11 -12.47
CA SER A 123 -7.36 7.08 -12.48
C SER A 123 -6.97 5.91 -11.57
N ALA A 124 -7.95 5.16 -11.07
CA ALA A 124 -7.66 3.92 -10.34
C ALA A 124 -6.85 2.96 -11.22
N GLN A 125 -5.85 2.29 -10.63
CA GLN A 125 -4.89 1.39 -11.26
C GLN A 125 -3.87 2.06 -12.21
N GLU A 126 -3.84 3.38 -12.27
CA GLU A 126 -2.82 4.12 -13.02
C GLU A 126 -1.43 3.97 -12.37
N ASP A 127 -0.41 3.74 -13.19
CA ASP A 127 0.97 3.61 -12.74
C ASP A 127 1.51 4.98 -12.35
N LEU A 128 1.90 5.15 -11.09
CA LEU A 128 2.36 6.44 -10.54
C LEU A 128 3.87 6.50 -10.41
N ALA A 129 4.49 5.41 -9.98
CA ALA A 129 5.92 5.37 -9.74
C ALA A 129 6.44 3.92 -9.77
N LEU A 130 7.76 3.78 -9.90
CA LEU A 130 8.47 2.52 -9.78
C LEU A 130 9.35 2.58 -8.53
N ILE A 131 9.25 1.59 -7.64
CA ILE A 131 10.19 1.39 -6.54
C ILE A 131 11.08 0.21 -6.87
N SER A 132 12.40 0.40 -6.77
CA SER A 132 13.40 -0.63 -7.06
C SER A 132 14.21 -0.92 -5.82
N ASP A 133 14.16 -2.16 -5.37
CA ASP A 133 15.09 -2.67 -4.37
C ASP A 133 16.42 -2.96 -5.07
N ARG A 134 17.47 -2.23 -4.65
CA ARG A 134 18.83 -2.36 -5.19
C ARG A 134 19.78 -3.03 -4.19
N SER A 135 19.24 -3.65 -3.13
CA SER A 135 20.02 -4.39 -2.15
C SER A 135 20.79 -5.55 -2.78
N GLU A 136 20.19 -6.14 -3.82
CA GLU A 136 20.83 -7.16 -4.65
C GLU A 136 20.77 -6.74 -6.12
N ILE A 137 21.88 -6.83 -6.82
CA ILE A 137 21.96 -6.58 -8.25
C ILE A 137 22.23 -7.90 -8.96
N GLN A 138 21.27 -8.36 -9.75
CA GLN A 138 21.48 -9.49 -10.65
C GLN A 138 22.28 -9.04 -11.87
N ILE A 139 23.40 -9.67 -12.12
CA ILE A 139 24.25 -9.46 -13.30
C ILE A 139 24.25 -10.73 -14.13
N ASP A 140 23.60 -10.67 -15.28
CA ASP A 140 23.66 -11.72 -16.27
C ASP A 140 24.90 -11.51 -17.14
N PHE A 141 25.78 -12.51 -17.22
CA PHE A 141 26.93 -12.48 -18.10
C PHE A 141 27.11 -13.82 -18.84
N ARG A 142 27.55 -13.74 -20.05
CA ARG A 142 27.85 -14.94 -20.86
C ARG A 142 29.32 -15.31 -20.68
N VAL A 143 29.55 -16.58 -20.32
CA VAL A 143 30.92 -17.13 -20.18
C VAL A 143 31.18 -18.16 -21.27
N PRO A 144 32.38 -18.17 -21.83
CA PRO A 144 32.81 -19.24 -22.75
C PRO A 144 32.75 -20.63 -22.04
N GLU A 145 32.38 -21.66 -22.80
CA GLU A 145 32.16 -23.01 -22.30
C GLU A 145 33.38 -23.59 -21.50
N ARG A 146 34.59 -23.21 -21.91
CA ARG A 146 35.83 -23.57 -21.20
C ARG A 146 35.93 -23.05 -19.76
N VAL A 147 35.17 -22.01 -19.40
CA VAL A 147 35.14 -21.41 -18.06
C VAL A 147 34.01 -22.01 -17.23
N LEU A 148 32.96 -22.48 -17.91
CA LEU A 148 31.75 -23.03 -17.27
C LEU A 148 32.09 -24.22 -16.34
N ALA A 149 33.02 -25.07 -16.74
CA ALA A 149 33.47 -26.24 -15.97
C ALA A 149 34.10 -25.88 -14.61
N ARG A 150 34.52 -24.64 -14.41
CA ARG A 150 35.14 -24.16 -13.17
C ARG A 150 34.16 -23.38 -12.28
N LEU A 151 32.99 -23.03 -12.79
CA LEU A 151 31.96 -22.27 -12.06
C LEU A 151 31.04 -23.25 -11.33
N LYS A 152 30.85 -23.03 -10.04
CA LYS A 152 29.90 -23.80 -9.22
C LYS A 152 28.89 -22.84 -8.60
N PRO A 153 27.61 -23.25 -8.42
CA PRO A 153 26.66 -22.49 -7.66
C PRO A 153 27.22 -22.13 -6.28
N GLY A 154 27.04 -20.88 -5.86
CA GLY A 154 27.54 -20.39 -4.58
C GLY A 154 28.98 -19.88 -4.58
N MET A 155 29.70 -19.92 -5.72
CA MET A 155 31.01 -19.27 -5.80
C MET A 155 30.88 -17.76 -5.74
N THR A 156 31.72 -17.13 -4.92
CA THR A 156 31.83 -15.67 -4.86
C THR A 156 32.85 -15.21 -5.88
N LEU A 157 32.46 -14.31 -6.78
CA LEU A 157 33.36 -13.60 -7.68
C LEU A 157 33.73 -12.26 -7.07
N MET A 158 35.02 -11.96 -7.02
CA MET A 158 35.51 -10.61 -6.72
C MET A 158 35.78 -9.89 -8.04
N PRO A 159 35.03 -8.83 -8.35
CA PRO A 159 35.44 -7.95 -9.42
C PRO A 159 36.72 -7.22 -9.02
N HIS A 160 37.53 -6.83 -10.00
CA HIS A 160 38.89 -6.30 -9.83
C HIS A 160 38.98 -4.95 -9.09
N ASN A 161 37.85 -4.34 -8.73
CA ASN A 161 37.74 -3.12 -7.96
C ASN A 161 36.91 -3.38 -6.67
N HIS A 162 37.50 -3.25 -5.59
CA HIS A 162 37.35 -3.51 -4.18
C HIS A 162 35.98 -3.41 -3.46
N GLU A 163 34.80 -3.19 -4.09
CA GLU A 163 33.60 -2.88 -3.32
C GLU A 163 32.31 -3.66 -3.66
N MET A 164 32.35 -4.67 -4.50
CA MET A 164 31.17 -5.47 -4.78
C MET A 164 31.39 -6.97 -4.58
N TRP A 165 30.53 -7.58 -3.75
CA TRP A 165 30.45 -9.02 -3.58
C TRP A 165 29.32 -9.56 -4.47
N ALA A 166 29.59 -10.47 -5.38
CA ALA A 166 28.59 -11.14 -6.20
C ALA A 166 28.54 -12.64 -5.86
N VAL A 167 27.36 -13.15 -5.58
CA VAL A 167 27.12 -14.61 -5.43
C VAL A 167 26.60 -15.12 -6.77
N ILE A 168 27.24 -16.14 -7.33
CA ILE A 168 26.83 -16.73 -8.60
C ILE A 168 25.72 -17.75 -8.39
N GLY A 169 24.56 -17.51 -8.99
CA GLY A 169 23.58 -18.54 -9.31
C GLY A 169 23.81 -19.00 -10.75
N VAL A 170 24.15 -20.27 -10.96
CA VAL A 170 24.26 -20.83 -12.32
C VAL A 170 22.89 -21.33 -12.74
N TYR A 171 22.24 -20.63 -13.67
CA TYR A 171 21.06 -21.11 -14.39
C TYR A 171 21.50 -21.67 -15.74
N GLY A 172 21.40 -22.99 -15.92
CA GLY A 172 21.55 -23.62 -17.22
C GLY A 172 20.25 -23.50 -18.01
N GLY A 173 20.13 -22.53 -18.92
CA GLY A 173 19.10 -22.50 -19.94
C GLY A 173 19.53 -23.37 -21.10
N ARG A 174 18.77 -24.43 -21.42
CA ARG A 174 18.83 -25.08 -22.74
C ARG A 174 18.12 -24.12 -23.71
N GLU A 175 18.86 -23.71 -24.75
CA GLU A 175 18.23 -23.19 -25.95
C GLU A 175 17.76 -24.43 -26.75
N ASP A 176 16.46 -24.58 -26.97
CA ASP A 176 15.87 -25.36 -28.07
C ASP A 176 15.62 -24.42 -29.25
#